data_7685364ce2cb9ce38ba85d2d1cf9991b
#
_entry.id   7685364ce2cb9ce38ba85d2d1cf9991b
#
_cell.length_a   1.000
_cell.length_b   1.000
_cell.length_c   1.000
_cell.angle_alpha   90.00
_cell.angle_beta   90.00
_cell.angle_gamma   90.00
#
_symmetry.space_group_name_H-M   'P 1'
#
loop_
_entity.id
_entity.type
_entity.pdbx_description
1 polymer ?
#
loop_
_entity_poly.entity_id
_entity_poly.type
_entity_poly.pdbx_seq_one_letter_code
_entity_poly.pdbx_strand_id
1 'polypeptide(L)'
;MKILETEDITYNLINKIGSGGTCSVYKGHPSEDPSHIFAIKIYTENFKKYFDKEISIHNILKDTNIFLSLKKYGTGFLHYKEDNILFNNNIHEIEKVYYEIEELAENGELFNYVYELNKGFNDQIAAKIFLNIVKSLNVLHKKGIIHGDIKPENILVGNDFNIKLIDFGFSNQIRDNNFIIHSSSGTDTYCAPEICKAHIKGYDGIKSDIFSLGVLLFVIKVGKFPFNMSNYLDKRYRYILEKNYDQFWQGFKKDNLSNDFKDLINHLVCYDPNERFSIEEILEHPWIVNNTGRCNKNDEINFSFGVDDDVLEELKYRRNYMDVNRR
;
A
#
# COMPACT_ATOMS: atom_id res chain seq x y z
N MET A 1 -1.30 -27.60 12.27
CA MET A 1 -2.35 -26.56 12.34
C MET A 1 -1.96 -25.49 13.35
N LYS A 2 -2.20 -24.20 13.09
CA LYS A 2 -1.96 -23.10 14.05
C LYS A 2 -3.29 -22.58 14.57
N ILE A 3 -3.34 -22.22 15.83
CA ILE A 3 -4.53 -21.69 16.49
C ILE A 3 -4.13 -20.43 17.25
N LEU A 4 -4.92 -19.36 17.09
CA LEU A 4 -4.84 -18.16 17.91
C LEU A 4 -5.96 -18.23 18.97
N GLU A 5 -5.59 -18.32 20.22
CA GLU A 5 -6.49 -18.22 21.38
C GLU A 5 -6.49 -16.76 21.87
N THR A 6 -7.67 -16.17 21.92
CA THR A 6 -7.91 -14.83 22.48
C THR A 6 -8.73 -14.97 23.76
N GLU A 7 -9.01 -13.87 24.44
CA GLU A 7 -9.78 -13.88 25.71
C GLU A 7 -11.17 -14.53 25.55
N ASP A 8 -11.83 -14.34 24.42
CA ASP A 8 -13.24 -14.72 24.21
C ASP A 8 -13.47 -15.63 22.98
N ILE A 9 -12.56 -15.69 22.03
CA ILE A 9 -12.71 -16.46 20.78
C ILE A 9 -11.40 -17.13 20.40
N THR A 10 -11.52 -18.35 19.89
CA THR A 10 -10.38 -19.07 19.27
C THR A 10 -10.50 -19.01 17.76
N TYR A 11 -9.38 -18.73 17.06
CA TYR A 11 -9.32 -18.68 15.61
C TYR A 11 -8.42 -19.79 15.07
N ASN A 12 -8.93 -20.51 14.08
CA ASN A 12 -8.14 -21.46 13.29
C ASN A 12 -7.41 -20.70 12.17
N LEU A 13 -6.09 -20.78 12.15
CA LEU A 13 -5.25 -20.18 11.11
C LEU A 13 -5.07 -21.19 9.98
N ILE A 14 -5.67 -20.91 8.81
CA ILE A 14 -5.71 -21.82 7.66
C ILE A 14 -4.35 -21.87 6.97
N ASN A 15 -3.88 -20.71 6.52
CA ASN A 15 -2.59 -20.58 5.82
C ASN A 15 -2.03 -19.16 6.00
N LYS A 16 -0.73 -19.04 5.88
CA LYS A 16 -0.04 -17.75 5.86
C LYS A 16 -0.22 -17.12 4.48
N ILE A 17 -0.76 -15.89 4.43
CA ILE A 17 -1.03 -15.13 3.21
C ILE A 17 -0.09 -13.95 3.02
N GLY A 18 0.64 -13.54 4.06
CA GLY A 18 1.62 -12.46 4.00
C GLY A 18 2.65 -12.57 5.10
N SER A 19 3.81 -11.96 4.89
CA SER A 19 4.87 -11.84 5.89
C SER A 19 5.64 -10.55 5.64
N GLY A 20 5.45 -9.59 6.52
CA GLY A 20 6.27 -8.38 6.58
C GLY A 20 7.44 -8.52 7.55
N GLY A 21 8.25 -7.45 7.68
CA GLY A 21 9.33 -7.38 8.66
C GLY A 21 8.85 -7.29 10.12
N THR A 22 7.57 -7.00 10.35
CA THR A 22 7.00 -6.71 11.68
C THR A 22 5.94 -7.70 12.12
N CYS A 23 5.21 -8.32 11.19
CA CYS A 23 4.12 -9.26 11.48
C CYS A 23 4.04 -10.39 10.46
N SER A 24 3.28 -11.42 10.83
CA SER A 24 2.83 -12.47 9.92
C SER A 24 1.32 -12.37 9.74
N VAL A 25 0.84 -12.46 8.49
CA VAL A 25 -0.59 -12.38 8.16
C VAL A 25 -1.09 -13.76 7.77
N TYR A 26 -2.18 -14.17 8.40
CA TYR A 26 -2.83 -15.45 8.15
C TYR A 26 -4.26 -15.26 7.67
N LYS A 27 -4.70 -16.13 6.79
CA LYS A 27 -6.12 -16.37 6.54
C LYS A 27 -6.63 -17.26 7.66
N GLY A 28 -7.75 -16.91 8.29
CA GLY A 28 -8.30 -17.68 9.40
C GLY A 28 -9.77 -17.41 9.64
N HIS A 29 -10.37 -18.21 10.52
CA HIS A 29 -11.79 -18.08 10.89
C HIS A 29 -11.98 -18.40 12.38
N PRO A 30 -13.05 -17.91 13.02
CA PRO A 30 -13.43 -18.36 14.34
C PRO A 30 -13.65 -19.88 14.36
N SER A 31 -13.26 -20.56 15.41
CA SER A 31 -13.43 -22.02 15.51
C SER A 31 -14.90 -22.43 15.45
N GLU A 32 -15.79 -21.60 15.96
CA GLU A 32 -17.25 -21.84 16.01
C GLU A 32 -17.95 -21.43 14.71
N ASP A 33 -17.31 -20.61 13.86
CA ASP A 33 -17.90 -20.13 12.60
C ASP A 33 -16.91 -20.14 11.44
N PRO A 34 -16.74 -21.31 10.78
CA PRO A 34 -15.83 -21.44 9.63
C PRO A 34 -16.26 -20.67 8.38
N SER A 35 -17.46 -20.13 8.33
CA SER A 35 -17.98 -19.39 7.17
C SER A 35 -17.44 -17.96 7.10
N HIS A 36 -17.03 -17.39 8.24
CA HIS A 36 -16.49 -16.03 8.31
C HIS A 36 -14.97 -16.04 8.29
N ILE A 37 -14.40 -15.67 7.15
CA ILE A 37 -12.95 -15.66 6.92
C ILE A 37 -12.39 -14.25 7.11
N PHE A 38 -11.27 -14.15 7.82
CA PHE A 38 -10.58 -12.91 8.14
C PHE A 38 -9.11 -12.95 7.75
N ALA A 39 -8.51 -11.78 7.61
CA ALA A 39 -7.08 -11.57 7.68
C ALA A 39 -6.67 -11.38 9.14
N ILE A 40 -5.71 -12.16 9.63
CA ILE A 40 -5.25 -12.17 11.02
C ILE A 40 -3.78 -11.82 11.03
N LYS A 41 -3.44 -10.60 11.44
CA LYS A 41 -2.07 -10.15 11.67
C LYS A 41 -1.61 -10.59 13.04
N ILE A 42 -0.41 -11.16 13.12
CA ILE A 42 0.21 -11.63 14.36
C ILE A 42 1.56 -10.98 14.53
N TYR A 43 1.76 -10.31 15.66
CA TYR A 43 2.99 -9.65 16.07
C TYR A 43 3.56 -10.37 17.30
N THR A 44 4.85 -10.68 17.28
CA THR A 44 5.55 -11.14 18.46
C THR A 44 5.85 -9.98 19.43
N GLU A 45 6.25 -10.26 20.66
CA GLU A 45 6.54 -9.26 21.69
C GLU A 45 7.55 -8.19 21.21
N ASN A 46 8.54 -8.59 20.40
CA ASN A 46 9.55 -7.67 19.84
C ASN A 46 8.97 -6.60 18.92
N PHE A 47 7.78 -6.85 18.36
CA PHE A 47 7.11 -5.97 17.40
C PHE A 47 5.89 -5.25 17.99
N LYS A 48 5.70 -5.29 19.30
CA LYS A 48 4.59 -4.62 20.01
C LYS A 48 4.44 -3.14 19.59
N LYS A 49 5.55 -2.41 19.46
CA LYS A 49 5.52 -1.00 19.07
C LYS A 49 4.85 -0.74 17.71
N TYR A 50 4.97 -1.67 16.77
CA TYR A 50 4.33 -1.56 15.46
C TYR A 50 2.84 -1.86 15.55
N PHE A 51 2.48 -2.89 16.33
CA PHE A 51 1.08 -3.17 16.67
C PHE A 51 0.41 -1.95 17.32
N ASP A 52 0.98 -1.38 18.40
CA ASP A 52 0.41 -0.23 19.09
C ASP A 52 0.22 0.97 18.14
N LYS A 53 1.17 1.20 17.23
CA LYS A 53 1.09 2.24 16.21
C LYS A 53 -0.05 1.99 15.23
N GLU A 54 -0.15 0.77 14.69
CA GLU A 54 -1.18 0.41 13.71
C GLU A 54 -2.58 0.54 14.31
N ILE A 55 -2.80 0.05 15.51
CA ILE A 55 -4.07 0.22 16.25
C ILE A 55 -4.40 1.70 16.47
N SER A 56 -3.42 2.52 16.85
CA SER A 56 -3.62 3.97 17.02
C SER A 56 -4.14 4.62 15.74
N ILE A 57 -3.57 4.26 14.59
CA ILE A 57 -3.98 4.81 13.29
C ILE A 57 -5.34 4.27 12.86
N HIS A 58 -5.61 2.97 13.02
CA HIS A 58 -6.94 2.41 12.76
C HIS A 58 -8.04 3.12 13.56
N ASN A 59 -7.78 3.45 14.83
CA ASN A 59 -8.74 4.20 15.66
C ASN A 59 -9.02 5.61 15.13
N ILE A 60 -8.03 6.28 14.52
CA ILE A 60 -8.22 7.61 13.89
C ILE A 60 -9.02 7.47 12.58
N LEU A 61 -8.88 6.35 11.89
CA LEU A 61 -9.42 6.11 10.56
C LEU A 61 -10.75 5.33 10.56
N LYS A 62 -11.24 4.89 11.72
CA LYS A 62 -12.39 3.98 11.87
C LYS A 62 -13.68 4.42 11.14
N ASP A 63 -13.88 5.73 11.00
CA ASP A 63 -15.05 6.30 10.34
C ASP A 63 -14.86 6.49 8.82
N THR A 64 -13.76 5.97 8.27
CA THR A 64 -13.44 6.06 6.85
C THR A 64 -13.49 4.67 6.22
N ASN A 65 -14.29 4.48 5.16
CA ASN A 65 -14.37 3.21 4.42
C ASN A 65 -13.21 2.98 3.44
N ILE A 66 -12.11 3.70 3.61
CA ILE A 66 -10.98 3.73 2.66
C ILE A 66 -9.97 2.62 2.95
N PHE A 67 -9.95 2.15 4.19
CA PHE A 67 -9.00 1.18 4.71
C PHE A 67 -9.73 -0.13 5.04
N LEU A 68 -8.95 -1.20 5.27
CA LEU A 68 -9.54 -2.45 5.74
C LEU A 68 -10.23 -2.24 7.09
N SER A 69 -11.41 -2.86 7.24
CA SER A 69 -12.16 -2.77 8.48
C SER A 69 -11.50 -3.62 9.56
N LEU A 70 -10.98 -2.98 10.59
CA LEU A 70 -10.50 -3.63 11.80
C LEU A 70 -11.71 -4.15 12.60
N LYS A 71 -11.77 -5.46 12.84
CA LYS A 71 -12.87 -6.13 13.56
C LYS A 71 -12.55 -6.31 15.05
N LYS A 72 -11.31 -6.69 15.34
CA LYS A 72 -10.85 -6.96 16.68
C LYS A 72 -9.33 -6.85 16.77
N TYR A 73 -8.83 -6.54 17.95
CA TYR A 73 -7.40 -6.56 18.26
C TYR A 73 -7.17 -6.84 19.74
N GLY A 74 -5.98 -7.27 20.09
CA GLY A 74 -5.62 -7.53 21.48
C GLY A 74 -4.36 -8.36 21.66
N THR A 75 -4.29 -9.02 22.81
CA THR A 75 -3.28 -10.01 23.13
C THR A 75 -3.89 -11.41 23.13
N GLY A 76 -3.12 -12.40 22.72
CA GLY A 76 -3.55 -13.78 22.69
C GLY A 76 -2.37 -14.74 22.76
N PHE A 77 -2.67 -16.03 22.59
CA PHE A 77 -1.67 -17.10 22.58
C PHE A 77 -1.73 -17.84 21.25
N LEU A 78 -0.58 -17.97 20.61
CA LEU A 78 -0.43 -18.75 19.38
C LEU A 78 0.00 -20.17 19.75
N HIS A 79 -0.80 -21.15 19.34
CA HIS A 79 -0.56 -22.57 19.57
C HIS A 79 -0.17 -23.24 18.26
N TYR A 80 0.86 -24.08 18.33
CA TYR A 80 1.34 -24.90 17.23
C TYR A 80 0.91 -26.35 17.48
N LYS A 81 0.03 -26.91 16.63
CA LYS A 81 -0.33 -28.33 16.67
C LYS A 81 0.46 -29.08 15.60
N GLU A 82 1.27 -30.06 16.02
CA GLU A 82 1.82 -31.02 15.08
C GLU A 82 0.78 -32.11 14.78
N ASP A 83 0.52 -32.35 13.48
CA ASP A 83 -0.37 -33.42 13.00
C ASP A 83 0.33 -34.81 13.06
N ASN A 84 1.04 -35.11 14.13
CA ASN A 84 1.66 -36.43 14.32
C ASN A 84 0.64 -37.42 14.88
N ILE A 85 0.15 -38.29 14.01
CA ILE A 85 -0.86 -39.34 14.28
C ILE A 85 -0.44 -40.33 15.39
N LEU A 86 0.83 -40.32 15.82
CA LEU A 86 1.39 -41.31 16.74
C LEU A 86 1.58 -40.84 18.20
N PHE A 87 1.45 -39.56 18.47
CA PHE A 87 1.59 -39.04 19.84
C PHE A 87 0.43 -38.07 20.13
N ASN A 88 -0.33 -38.38 21.18
CA ASN A 88 -1.41 -37.57 21.74
C ASN A 88 -1.19 -36.07 21.53
N ASN A 89 -2.10 -35.42 20.82
CA ASN A 89 -2.34 -33.96 20.63
C ASN A 89 -1.53 -33.02 21.56
N ASN A 90 -0.20 -33.12 21.56
CA ASN A 90 0.64 -32.25 22.39
C ASN A 90 0.78 -30.91 21.71
N ILE A 91 0.29 -29.86 22.34
CA ILE A 91 0.58 -28.47 22.02
C ILE A 91 2.06 -28.27 22.37
N HIS A 92 2.93 -28.12 21.38
CA HIS A 92 4.39 -28.11 21.58
C HIS A 92 4.96 -26.71 21.89
N GLU A 93 4.31 -25.65 21.44
CA GLU A 93 4.73 -24.27 21.74
C GLU A 93 3.52 -23.38 21.94
N ILE A 94 3.58 -22.54 22.96
CA ILE A 94 2.61 -21.47 23.23
C ILE A 94 3.40 -20.16 23.23
N GLU A 95 3.08 -19.28 22.32
CA GLU A 95 3.72 -17.96 22.21
C GLU A 95 2.69 -16.87 22.51
N LYS A 96 3.01 -15.96 23.44
CA LYS A 96 2.20 -14.76 23.66
C LYS A 96 2.41 -13.80 22.49
N VAL A 97 1.32 -13.35 21.89
CA VAL A 97 1.32 -12.51 20.69
C VAL A 97 0.34 -11.33 20.82
N TYR A 98 0.55 -10.32 20.00
CA TYR A 98 -0.46 -9.28 19.70
C TYR A 98 -1.11 -9.61 18.37
N TYR A 99 -2.41 -9.33 18.24
CA TYR A 99 -3.14 -9.67 17.04
C TYR A 99 -4.09 -8.57 16.58
N GLU A 100 -4.34 -8.53 15.30
CA GLU A 100 -5.38 -7.75 14.63
C GLU A 100 -6.19 -8.66 13.73
N ILE A 101 -7.51 -8.54 13.81
CA ILE A 101 -8.48 -9.24 12.94
C ILE A 101 -9.07 -8.19 12.01
N GLU A 102 -8.85 -8.36 10.73
CA GLU A 102 -9.31 -7.43 9.69
C GLU A 102 -10.17 -8.16 8.65
N GLU A 103 -10.94 -7.40 7.88
CA GLU A 103 -11.59 -7.96 6.69
C GLU A 103 -10.55 -8.55 5.74
N LEU A 104 -10.86 -9.68 5.12
CA LEU A 104 -9.99 -10.30 4.13
C LEU A 104 -10.24 -9.67 2.75
N ALA A 105 -9.22 -9.07 2.15
CA ALA A 105 -9.24 -8.64 0.77
C ALA A 105 -8.96 -9.85 -0.15
N GLU A 106 -10.01 -10.53 -0.61
CA GLU A 106 -9.88 -11.81 -1.35
C GLU A 106 -9.22 -11.65 -2.72
N ASN A 107 -9.27 -10.45 -3.30
CA ASN A 107 -8.68 -10.17 -4.60
C ASN A 107 -7.17 -9.88 -4.55
N GLY A 108 -6.57 -9.79 -3.33
CA GLY A 108 -5.13 -9.71 -3.10
C GLY A 108 -4.51 -8.35 -3.42
N GLU A 109 -3.20 -8.34 -3.66
CA GLU A 109 -2.40 -7.13 -3.84
C GLU A 109 -2.48 -6.57 -5.27
N LEU A 110 -2.56 -5.25 -5.42
CA LEU A 110 -2.50 -4.55 -6.72
C LEU A 110 -1.20 -4.86 -7.48
N PHE A 111 -0.12 -5.13 -6.74
CA PHE A 111 1.16 -5.55 -7.33
C PHE A 111 1.00 -6.73 -8.29
N ASN A 112 0.25 -7.76 -7.89
CA ASN A 112 0.07 -8.97 -8.69
C ASN A 112 -0.63 -8.69 -10.02
N TYR A 113 -1.55 -7.72 -10.05
CA TYR A 113 -2.27 -7.32 -11.27
C TYR A 113 -1.37 -6.68 -12.34
N VAL A 114 -0.24 -6.15 -11.94
CA VAL A 114 0.77 -5.56 -12.83
C VAL A 114 1.87 -6.58 -13.16
N TYR A 115 2.39 -7.25 -12.13
CA TYR A 115 3.56 -8.12 -12.22
C TYR A 115 3.27 -9.41 -12.99
N GLU A 116 2.19 -10.12 -12.68
CA GLU A 116 1.84 -11.42 -13.29
C GLU A 116 1.61 -11.30 -14.81
N LEU A 117 1.06 -10.17 -15.27
CA LEU A 117 0.88 -9.92 -16.70
C LEU A 117 2.11 -9.28 -17.35
N ASN A 118 3.10 -8.86 -16.56
CA ASN A 118 4.24 -8.06 -17.02
C ASN A 118 3.79 -6.89 -17.91
N LYS A 119 2.67 -6.27 -17.58
CA LYS A 119 2.02 -5.22 -18.35
C LYS A 119 1.29 -4.24 -17.43
N GLY A 120 1.61 -2.95 -17.57
CA GLY A 120 0.87 -1.87 -16.91
C GLY A 120 -0.58 -1.74 -17.42
N PHE A 121 -1.32 -0.84 -16.82
CA PHE A 121 -2.67 -0.50 -17.25
C PHE A 121 -2.63 0.58 -18.35
N ASN A 122 -3.72 0.71 -19.12
CA ASN A 122 -3.89 1.86 -20.03
C ASN A 122 -4.02 3.16 -19.22
N ASP A 123 -3.96 4.34 -19.89
CA ASP A 123 -3.97 5.64 -19.19
C ASP A 123 -5.24 5.83 -18.35
N GLN A 124 -6.40 5.47 -18.88
CA GLN A 124 -7.68 5.65 -18.21
C GLN A 124 -7.79 4.81 -16.93
N ILE A 125 -7.50 3.52 -17.01
CA ILE A 125 -7.55 2.60 -15.86
C ILE A 125 -6.49 2.99 -14.82
N ALA A 126 -5.25 3.27 -15.26
CA ALA A 126 -4.16 3.69 -14.38
C ALA A 126 -4.50 4.98 -13.63
N ALA A 127 -5.06 5.98 -14.31
CA ALA A 127 -5.46 7.26 -13.72
C ALA A 127 -6.57 7.08 -12.68
N LYS A 128 -7.57 6.24 -12.95
CA LYS A 128 -8.68 5.98 -12.02
C LYS A 128 -8.23 5.21 -10.78
N ILE A 129 -7.40 4.17 -10.93
CA ILE A 129 -6.79 3.47 -9.79
C ILE A 129 -5.94 4.45 -8.98
N PHE A 130 -5.08 5.21 -9.63
CA PHE A 130 -4.21 6.18 -8.98
C PHE A 130 -5.00 7.27 -8.26
N LEU A 131 -6.08 7.77 -8.84
CA LEU A 131 -6.96 8.74 -8.21
C LEU A 131 -7.53 8.24 -6.87
N ASN A 132 -7.93 6.98 -6.79
CA ASN A 132 -8.41 6.38 -5.52
C ASN A 132 -7.30 6.36 -4.45
N ILE A 133 -6.07 6.03 -4.86
CA ILE A 133 -4.91 6.03 -3.95
C ILE A 133 -4.58 7.44 -3.47
N VAL A 134 -4.56 8.43 -4.37
CA VAL A 134 -4.34 9.85 -4.03
C VAL A 134 -5.40 10.36 -3.07
N LYS A 135 -6.68 10.02 -3.27
CA LYS A 135 -7.76 10.38 -2.35
C LYS A 135 -7.55 9.76 -0.97
N SER A 136 -7.16 8.49 -0.90
CA SER A 136 -6.88 7.81 0.36
C SER A 136 -5.73 8.48 1.11
N LEU A 137 -4.65 8.81 0.40
CA LEU A 137 -3.51 9.52 0.97
C LEU A 137 -3.87 10.94 1.43
N ASN A 138 -4.72 11.65 0.69
CA ASN A 138 -5.23 12.96 1.11
C ASN A 138 -5.96 12.90 2.45
N VAL A 139 -6.77 11.86 2.67
CA VAL A 139 -7.44 11.65 3.97
C VAL A 139 -6.42 11.43 5.09
N LEU A 140 -5.39 10.64 4.87
CA LEU A 140 -4.29 10.43 5.84
C LEU A 140 -3.62 11.76 6.17
N HIS A 141 -3.15 12.48 5.17
CA HIS A 141 -2.42 13.75 5.32
C HIS A 141 -3.27 14.80 6.06
N LYS A 142 -4.58 14.91 5.74
CA LYS A 142 -5.51 15.81 6.47
C LYS A 142 -5.71 15.43 7.93
N LYS A 143 -5.50 14.17 8.30
CA LYS A 143 -5.52 13.69 9.69
C LYS A 143 -4.13 13.74 10.36
N GLY A 144 -3.13 14.34 9.69
CA GLY A 144 -1.76 14.43 10.20
C GLY A 144 -1.03 13.10 10.19
N ILE A 145 -1.39 12.16 9.29
CA ILE A 145 -0.75 10.86 9.18
C ILE A 145 0.04 10.80 7.89
N ILE A 146 1.35 10.51 7.99
CA ILE A 146 2.23 10.17 6.89
C ILE A 146 2.24 8.64 6.77
N HIS A 147 2.07 8.10 5.57
CA HIS A 147 2.08 6.66 5.37
C HIS A 147 3.48 6.06 5.51
N GLY A 148 4.46 6.63 4.79
CA GLY A 148 5.88 6.29 4.89
C GLY A 148 6.32 4.99 4.19
N ASP A 149 5.40 4.22 3.58
CA ASP A 149 5.73 3.01 2.81
C ASP A 149 4.71 2.78 1.67
N ILE A 150 4.48 3.81 0.84
CA ILE A 150 3.60 3.72 -0.33
C ILE A 150 4.24 2.85 -1.40
N LYS A 151 3.62 1.71 -1.71
CA LYS A 151 4.03 0.75 -2.75
C LYS A 151 2.87 -0.16 -3.16
N PRO A 152 2.91 -0.83 -4.33
CA PRO A 152 1.81 -1.68 -4.80
C PRO A 152 1.49 -2.87 -3.90
N GLU A 153 2.46 -3.36 -3.12
CA GLU A 153 2.28 -4.44 -2.14
C GLU A 153 1.40 -4.00 -0.96
N ASN A 154 1.43 -2.69 -0.63
CA ASN A 154 0.61 -2.09 0.43
C ASN A 154 -0.74 -1.55 -0.09
N ILE A 155 -1.15 -2.01 -1.28
CA ILE A 155 -2.43 -1.68 -1.88
C ILE A 155 -3.16 -2.98 -2.21
N LEU A 156 -4.29 -3.19 -1.56
CA LEU A 156 -5.13 -4.36 -1.79
C LEU A 156 -6.32 -4.02 -2.69
N VAL A 157 -6.77 -5.04 -3.38
CA VAL A 157 -8.03 -5.04 -4.12
C VAL A 157 -9.06 -5.77 -3.25
N GLY A 158 -10.00 -5.01 -2.69
CA GLY A 158 -11.05 -5.53 -1.81
C GLY A 158 -12.03 -6.45 -2.53
N ASN A 159 -12.97 -7.04 -1.78
CA ASN A 159 -13.90 -8.04 -2.30
C ASN A 159 -14.85 -7.48 -3.38
N ASP A 160 -15.15 -6.19 -3.31
CA ASP A 160 -15.89 -5.39 -4.29
C ASP A 160 -14.99 -4.72 -5.36
N PHE A 161 -13.73 -5.14 -5.44
CA PHE A 161 -12.67 -4.55 -6.27
C PHE A 161 -12.29 -3.10 -5.92
N ASN A 162 -12.75 -2.58 -4.80
CA ASN A 162 -12.28 -1.30 -4.30
C ASN A 162 -10.81 -1.34 -3.90
N ILE A 163 -10.12 -0.23 -4.12
CA ILE A 163 -8.70 -0.08 -3.81
C ILE A 163 -8.55 0.32 -2.34
N LYS A 164 -7.79 -0.44 -1.57
CA LYS A 164 -7.55 -0.26 -0.15
C LYS A 164 -6.06 -0.07 0.14
N LEU A 165 -5.69 1.04 0.75
CA LEU A 165 -4.34 1.27 1.25
C LEU A 165 -4.20 0.60 2.63
N ILE A 166 -3.09 -0.13 2.86
CA ILE A 166 -2.85 -0.93 4.06
C ILE A 166 -1.45 -0.72 4.62
N ASP A 167 -1.19 -1.28 5.80
CA ASP A 167 0.11 -1.34 6.50
C ASP A 167 0.62 0.01 6.98
N PHE A 168 0.19 0.37 8.19
CA PHE A 168 0.61 1.59 8.87
C PHE A 168 1.82 1.40 9.80
N GLY A 169 2.52 0.26 9.72
CA GLY A 169 3.66 -0.04 10.57
C GLY A 169 4.79 1.00 10.48
N PHE A 170 4.98 1.60 9.31
CA PHE A 170 5.96 2.69 9.09
C PHE A 170 5.36 4.09 9.16
N SER A 171 4.05 4.22 9.33
CA SER A 171 3.38 5.51 9.35
C SER A 171 3.85 6.39 10.52
N ASN A 172 3.72 7.69 10.35
CA ASN A 172 4.03 8.65 11.41
C ASN A 172 2.85 9.58 11.62
N GLN A 173 2.36 9.65 12.86
CA GLN A 173 1.36 10.65 13.26
C GLN A 173 2.08 11.92 13.66
N ILE A 174 1.76 12.99 12.97
CA ILE A 174 2.36 14.31 13.17
C ILE A 174 1.42 15.17 14.03
N ARG A 175 2.01 15.88 14.96
CA ARG A 175 1.32 16.88 15.79
C ARG A 175 1.82 18.26 15.40
N ASP A 176 0.98 19.27 15.60
CA ASP A 176 1.35 20.68 15.45
C ASP A 176 1.75 21.13 14.02
N ASN A 177 1.20 20.49 12.97
CA ASN A 177 1.48 20.78 11.55
C ASN A 177 2.98 20.77 11.17
N ASN A 178 3.81 20.10 11.94
CA ASN A 178 5.23 19.91 11.63
C ASN A 178 5.43 18.51 11.03
N PHE A 179 5.44 18.40 9.70
CA PHE A 179 5.56 17.14 8.97
C PHE A 179 7.01 16.66 8.82
N ILE A 180 7.93 17.11 9.68
CA ILE A 180 9.34 16.72 9.65
C ILE A 180 9.55 15.39 10.37
N ILE A 181 10.10 14.42 9.65
CA ILE A 181 10.43 13.08 10.13
C ILE A 181 11.93 12.91 10.21
N HIS A 182 12.42 12.28 11.28
CA HIS A 182 13.85 12.05 11.56
C HIS A 182 14.25 10.56 11.50
N SER A 183 13.32 9.67 11.14
CA SER A 183 13.60 8.24 10.98
C SER A 183 13.68 7.88 9.51
N SER A 184 14.64 7.05 9.12
CA SER A 184 14.63 6.42 7.80
C SER A 184 13.75 5.18 7.85
N SER A 185 12.73 5.14 7.03
CA SER A 185 11.81 3.99 6.88
C SER A 185 11.32 3.92 5.44
N GLY A 186 10.78 2.77 5.06
CA GLY A 186 10.22 2.54 3.74
C GLY A 186 11.04 1.54 2.92
N THR A 187 10.54 1.23 1.72
CA THR A 187 11.13 0.29 0.78
C THR A 187 12.05 1.02 -0.20
N ASP A 188 13.34 0.67 -0.25
CA ASP A 188 14.41 1.39 -0.96
C ASP A 188 14.04 1.87 -2.37
N THR A 189 13.36 1.04 -3.15
CA THR A 189 12.98 1.37 -4.54
C THR A 189 11.94 2.49 -4.63
N TYR A 190 11.12 2.67 -3.59
CA TYR A 190 10.06 3.69 -3.53
C TYR A 190 10.46 4.90 -2.69
N CYS A 191 11.55 4.81 -1.92
CA CYS A 191 11.98 5.86 -1.01
C CYS A 191 12.44 7.12 -1.72
N ALA A 192 12.00 8.27 -1.20
CA ALA A 192 12.48 9.56 -1.63
C ALA A 192 13.97 9.77 -1.27
N PRO A 193 14.74 10.52 -2.10
CA PRO A 193 16.19 10.66 -1.93
C PRO A 193 16.59 11.36 -0.63
N GLU A 194 15.73 12.20 -0.06
CA GLU A 194 15.97 12.89 1.21
C GLU A 194 15.89 11.97 2.42
N ILE A 195 15.24 10.81 2.33
CA ILE A 195 15.12 9.84 3.44
C ILE A 195 16.50 9.34 3.86
N CYS A 196 17.42 9.16 2.93
CA CYS A 196 18.79 8.76 3.24
C CYS A 196 19.53 9.75 4.16
N LYS A 197 19.05 11.00 4.26
CA LYS A 197 19.61 12.07 5.10
C LYS A 197 18.77 12.39 6.34
N ALA A 198 17.72 11.62 6.60
CA ALA A 198 16.73 11.86 7.65
C ALA A 198 17.35 12.06 9.05
N HIS A 199 18.37 11.28 9.38
CA HIS A 199 19.03 11.34 10.69
C HIS A 199 19.75 12.67 10.96
N ILE A 200 20.07 13.45 9.90
CA ILE A 200 20.84 14.70 10.03
C ILE A 200 19.89 15.91 10.11
N LYS A 201 18.92 15.99 9.20
CA LYS A 201 18.10 17.19 9.01
C LYS A 201 16.59 16.94 9.15
N GLY A 202 16.15 15.68 9.17
CA GLY A 202 14.78 15.33 8.96
C GLY A 202 14.33 15.57 7.50
N TYR A 203 13.10 15.20 7.18
CA TYR A 203 12.50 15.40 5.86
C TYR A 203 10.99 15.63 5.98
N ASP A 204 10.41 16.29 4.98
CA ASP A 204 8.96 16.47 4.87
C ASP A 204 8.32 15.13 4.47
N GLY A 205 7.53 14.54 5.38
CA GLY A 205 6.87 13.25 5.18
C GLY A 205 5.80 13.30 4.09
N ILE A 206 5.06 14.41 3.93
CA ILE A 206 4.07 14.59 2.86
C ILE A 206 4.77 14.50 1.50
N LYS A 207 5.85 15.28 1.33
CA LYS A 207 6.61 15.29 0.07
C LYS A 207 7.29 13.96 -0.22
N SER A 208 7.66 13.21 0.82
CA SER A 208 8.19 11.85 0.68
C SER A 208 7.12 10.86 0.19
N ASP A 209 5.90 10.90 0.75
CA ASP A 209 4.77 10.09 0.27
C ASP A 209 4.42 10.41 -1.19
N ILE A 210 4.48 11.71 -1.59
CA ILE A 210 4.27 12.14 -2.98
C ILE A 210 5.31 11.52 -3.94
N PHE A 211 6.58 11.44 -3.53
CA PHE A 211 7.60 10.77 -4.33
C PHE A 211 7.26 9.29 -4.55
N SER A 212 6.92 8.60 -3.47
CA SER A 212 6.54 7.18 -3.51
C SER A 212 5.30 6.95 -4.39
N LEU A 213 4.31 7.87 -4.36
CA LEU A 213 3.18 7.89 -5.28
C LEU A 213 3.62 7.98 -6.75
N GLY A 214 4.63 8.78 -7.06
CA GLY A 214 5.17 8.92 -8.42
C GLY A 214 5.77 7.60 -8.92
N VAL A 215 6.56 6.93 -8.08
CA VAL A 215 7.11 5.60 -8.42
C VAL A 215 5.99 4.58 -8.59
N LEU A 216 5.01 4.58 -7.69
CA LEU A 216 3.84 3.71 -7.77
C LEU A 216 3.05 3.93 -9.06
N LEU A 217 2.73 5.17 -9.42
CA LEU A 217 2.03 5.50 -10.66
C LEU A 217 2.79 4.99 -11.88
N PHE A 218 4.11 5.16 -11.90
CA PHE A 218 4.95 4.66 -12.97
C PHE A 218 4.82 3.13 -13.11
N VAL A 219 4.90 2.40 -11.99
CA VAL A 219 4.75 0.94 -11.98
C VAL A 219 3.37 0.51 -12.46
N ILE A 220 2.30 1.13 -11.97
CA ILE A 220 0.91 0.84 -12.39
C ILE A 220 0.75 1.05 -13.90
N LYS A 221 1.27 2.16 -14.44
CA LYS A 221 1.09 2.53 -15.85
C LYS A 221 2.00 1.76 -16.80
N VAL A 222 3.26 1.54 -16.42
CA VAL A 222 4.29 1.01 -17.33
C VAL A 222 4.55 -0.49 -17.10
N GLY A 223 4.26 -1.01 -15.90
CA GLY A 223 4.57 -2.40 -15.51
C GLY A 223 6.04 -2.63 -15.19
N LYS A 224 6.82 -1.56 -15.01
CA LYS A 224 8.27 -1.58 -14.74
C LYS A 224 8.63 -0.49 -13.76
N PHE A 225 9.77 -0.63 -13.10
CA PHE A 225 10.32 0.45 -12.25
C PHE A 225 10.97 1.55 -13.08
N PRO A 226 10.82 2.83 -12.71
CA PRO A 226 11.50 3.95 -13.37
C PRO A 226 13.02 3.90 -13.16
N PHE A 227 13.46 3.49 -11.99
CA PHE A 227 14.85 3.33 -11.53
C PHE A 227 14.89 2.28 -10.40
N ASN A 228 16.08 1.82 -10.00
CA ASN A 228 16.20 0.87 -8.89
C ASN A 228 16.35 1.57 -7.53
N MET A 229 16.99 2.74 -7.51
CA MET A 229 17.19 3.54 -6.30
C MET A 229 17.17 5.04 -6.63
N SER A 230 16.64 5.84 -5.71
CA SER A 230 16.57 7.31 -5.85
C SER A 230 17.86 8.02 -5.43
N ASN A 231 19.02 7.59 -5.96
CA ASN A 231 20.30 8.17 -5.65
C ASN A 231 21.22 8.27 -6.89
N TYR A 232 22.38 8.91 -6.73
CA TYR A 232 23.34 9.18 -7.82
C TYR A 232 24.01 7.91 -8.38
N LEU A 233 23.94 6.77 -7.70
CA LEU A 233 24.48 5.49 -8.17
C LEU A 233 23.58 4.86 -9.23
N ASP A 234 22.29 5.14 -9.19
CA ASP A 234 21.35 4.67 -10.22
C ASP A 234 21.48 5.54 -11.48
N LYS A 235 21.81 4.90 -12.60
CA LYS A 235 22.03 5.59 -13.88
C LYS A 235 20.80 6.34 -14.38
N ARG A 236 19.58 5.76 -14.19
CA ARG A 236 18.34 6.40 -14.63
C ARG A 236 17.96 7.55 -13.72
N TYR A 237 18.07 7.37 -12.39
CA TYR A 237 17.75 8.41 -11.44
C TYR A 237 18.72 9.61 -11.55
N ARG A 238 19.97 9.38 -11.97
CA ARG A 238 20.93 10.45 -12.25
C ARG A 238 20.42 11.44 -13.30
N TYR A 239 19.70 10.99 -14.32
CA TYR A 239 19.08 11.91 -15.28
C TYR A 239 18.04 12.82 -14.64
N ILE A 240 17.30 12.32 -13.64
CA ILE A 240 16.34 13.12 -12.86
C ILE A 240 17.10 14.15 -12.00
N LEU A 241 18.18 13.74 -11.32
CA LEU A 241 19.06 14.66 -10.55
C LEU A 241 19.60 15.79 -11.41
N GLU A 242 19.99 15.50 -12.63
CA GLU A 242 20.54 16.44 -13.60
C GLU A 242 19.48 17.23 -14.37
N LYS A 243 18.18 17.01 -14.06
CA LYS A 243 17.03 17.55 -14.80
C LYS A 243 17.07 17.23 -16.31
N ASN A 244 17.78 16.15 -16.69
CA ASN A 244 17.89 15.67 -18.07
C ASN A 244 16.77 14.66 -18.38
N TYR A 245 15.54 15.16 -18.34
CA TYR A 245 14.33 14.32 -18.53
C TYR A 245 14.27 13.68 -19.92
N ASP A 246 14.82 14.31 -20.94
CA ASP A 246 14.87 13.74 -22.30
C ASP A 246 15.65 12.42 -22.31
N GLN A 247 16.78 12.36 -21.65
CA GLN A 247 17.57 11.13 -21.53
C GLN A 247 16.87 10.09 -20.66
N PHE A 248 16.22 10.51 -19.58
CA PHE A 248 15.41 9.61 -18.76
C PHE A 248 14.32 8.92 -19.58
N TRP A 249 13.53 9.69 -20.33
CA TRP A 249 12.42 9.17 -21.14
C TRP A 249 12.88 8.37 -22.37
N GLN A 250 14.09 8.58 -22.85
CA GLN A 250 14.63 7.72 -23.94
C GLN A 250 14.65 6.24 -23.56
N GLY A 251 14.85 5.90 -22.29
CA GLY A 251 14.79 4.53 -21.79
C GLY A 251 13.41 3.85 -21.93
N PHE A 252 12.35 4.65 -22.14
CA PHE A 252 10.95 4.22 -22.18
C PHE A 252 10.24 4.54 -23.51
N LYS A 253 11.00 4.77 -24.58
CA LYS A 253 10.43 5.11 -25.90
C LYS A 253 9.42 4.11 -26.44
N LYS A 254 9.60 2.82 -26.12
CA LYS A 254 8.73 1.73 -26.58
C LYS A 254 7.38 1.69 -25.82
N ASP A 255 7.26 2.38 -24.70
CA ASP A 255 6.09 2.34 -23.84
C ASP A 255 5.00 3.36 -24.26
N ASN A 256 5.26 4.16 -25.32
CA ASN A 256 4.34 5.15 -25.93
C ASN A 256 3.60 6.04 -24.92
N LEU A 257 4.36 6.66 -24.00
CA LEU A 257 3.84 7.46 -22.90
C LEU A 257 3.48 8.89 -23.37
N SER A 258 2.32 9.39 -22.96
CA SER A 258 1.87 10.75 -23.27
C SER A 258 2.75 11.81 -22.60
N ASN A 259 2.76 13.02 -23.16
CA ASN A 259 3.52 14.13 -22.58
C ASN A 259 2.97 14.52 -21.21
N ASP A 260 1.63 14.52 -21.03
CA ASP A 260 1.00 14.81 -19.75
C ASP A 260 1.39 13.79 -18.68
N PHE A 261 1.49 12.47 -19.04
CA PHE A 261 1.99 11.46 -18.10
C PHE A 261 3.44 11.73 -17.69
N LYS A 262 4.29 12.06 -18.66
CA LYS A 262 5.71 12.35 -18.41
C LYS A 262 5.87 13.58 -17.53
N ASP A 263 5.07 14.61 -17.76
CA ASP A 263 5.08 15.82 -16.95
C ASP A 263 4.68 15.53 -15.51
N LEU A 264 3.57 14.81 -15.30
CA LEU A 264 3.16 14.39 -13.96
C LEU A 264 4.26 13.61 -13.24
N ILE A 265 4.84 12.61 -13.86
CA ILE A 265 5.94 11.82 -13.26
C ILE A 265 7.14 12.71 -12.93
N ASN A 266 7.56 13.61 -13.83
CA ASN A 266 8.70 14.48 -13.58
C ASN A 266 8.53 15.32 -12.30
N HIS A 267 7.30 15.78 -12.01
CA HIS A 267 7.01 16.56 -10.82
C HIS A 267 6.80 15.70 -9.56
N LEU A 268 6.41 14.43 -9.71
CA LEU A 268 6.27 13.55 -8.54
C LEU A 268 7.62 13.01 -8.04
N VAL A 269 8.53 12.62 -8.96
CA VAL A 269 9.79 11.96 -8.61
C VAL A 269 11.02 12.88 -8.68
N CYS A 270 10.81 14.21 -8.79
CA CYS A 270 11.90 15.16 -8.81
C CYS A 270 12.70 15.15 -7.50
N TYR A 271 13.99 15.54 -7.60
CA TYR A 271 14.92 15.47 -6.49
C TYR A 271 14.58 16.46 -5.37
N ASP A 272 14.26 17.71 -5.72
CA ASP A 272 13.89 18.73 -4.74
C ASP A 272 12.44 18.50 -4.26
N PRO A 273 12.21 18.21 -2.97
CA PRO A 273 10.86 18.03 -2.44
C PRO A 273 9.95 19.23 -2.64
N ASN A 274 10.51 20.46 -2.70
CA ASN A 274 9.72 21.68 -2.88
C ASN A 274 9.17 21.83 -4.31
N GLU A 275 9.81 21.18 -5.28
CA GLU A 275 9.36 21.17 -6.68
C GLU A 275 8.30 20.08 -6.94
N ARG A 276 8.05 19.17 -5.98
CA ARG A 276 7.01 18.13 -6.11
C ARG A 276 5.64 18.73 -5.96
N PHE A 277 4.73 18.27 -6.78
CA PHE A 277 3.31 18.66 -6.69
C PHE A 277 2.74 18.37 -5.30
N SER A 278 1.77 19.19 -4.90
CA SER A 278 0.84 18.90 -3.81
C SER A 278 -0.24 17.91 -4.29
N ILE A 279 -1.04 17.39 -3.37
CA ILE A 279 -2.18 16.53 -3.73
C ILE A 279 -3.19 17.31 -4.59
N GLU A 280 -3.41 18.59 -4.31
CA GLU A 280 -4.30 19.45 -5.06
C GLU A 280 -3.82 19.62 -6.51
N GLU A 281 -2.53 19.88 -6.72
CA GLU A 281 -1.92 19.97 -8.05
C GLU A 281 -2.00 18.64 -8.81
N ILE A 282 -1.81 17.51 -8.14
CA ILE A 282 -1.99 16.17 -8.73
C ILE A 282 -3.44 15.99 -9.20
N LEU A 283 -4.42 16.33 -8.36
CA LEU A 283 -5.83 16.16 -8.66
C LEU A 283 -6.32 17.06 -9.82
N GLU A 284 -5.67 18.20 -10.05
CA GLU A 284 -5.96 19.14 -11.12
C GLU A 284 -5.10 18.90 -12.39
N HIS A 285 -4.16 17.98 -12.35
CA HIS A 285 -3.22 17.75 -13.44
C HIS A 285 -3.92 17.22 -14.69
N PRO A 286 -3.57 17.72 -15.92
CA PRO A 286 -4.23 17.34 -17.18
C PRO A 286 -4.31 15.83 -17.41
N TRP A 287 -3.25 15.08 -17.07
CA TRP A 287 -3.28 13.62 -17.22
C TRP A 287 -4.37 12.97 -16.36
N ILE A 288 -4.57 13.43 -15.12
CA ILE A 288 -5.62 12.92 -14.24
C ILE A 288 -7.01 13.33 -14.76
N VAL A 289 -7.21 14.63 -15.04
CA VAL A 289 -8.49 15.19 -15.46
C VAL A 289 -8.98 14.52 -16.75
N ASN A 290 -8.13 14.44 -17.76
CA ASN A 290 -8.47 13.90 -19.08
C ASN A 290 -8.79 12.39 -19.04
N ASN A 291 -8.14 11.63 -18.16
CA ASN A 291 -8.31 10.18 -18.09
C ASN A 291 -9.34 9.72 -17.04
N THR A 292 -9.79 10.60 -16.15
CA THR A 292 -10.80 10.26 -15.13
C THR A 292 -12.16 10.90 -15.40
N GLY A 293 -12.27 11.79 -16.39
CA GLY A 293 -13.50 12.51 -16.71
C GLY A 293 -13.93 13.53 -15.65
N ARG A 294 -13.04 13.96 -14.75
CA ARG A 294 -13.33 15.00 -13.76
C ARG A 294 -13.46 16.36 -14.46
N CYS A 295 -14.65 16.96 -14.39
CA CYS A 295 -14.93 18.21 -15.11
C CYS A 295 -14.81 19.47 -14.25
N ASN A 296 -14.77 19.42 -12.91
CA ASN A 296 -14.84 20.64 -12.08
C ASN A 296 -14.04 20.58 -10.76
N LYS A 297 -13.47 21.76 -10.40
CA LYS A 297 -12.87 22.08 -9.09
C LYS A 297 -13.85 21.94 -7.91
N ASN A 298 -15.15 21.96 -8.16
CA ASN A 298 -16.24 21.95 -7.18
C ASN A 298 -16.93 20.59 -7.01
N ASP A 299 -16.48 19.55 -7.70
CA ASP A 299 -16.86 18.22 -7.27
C ASP A 299 -16.28 18.09 -5.87
N GLU A 300 -17.07 18.56 -4.88
CA GLU A 300 -16.88 18.19 -3.49
C GLU A 300 -16.45 16.73 -3.54
N ILE A 301 -15.35 16.44 -2.87
CA ILE A 301 -14.80 15.10 -2.75
C ILE A 301 -15.91 14.27 -2.10
N ASN A 302 -16.97 14.01 -2.82
CA ASN A 302 -17.94 12.99 -2.54
C ASN A 302 -17.15 11.69 -2.72
N PHE A 303 -16.64 11.21 -1.58
CA PHE A 303 -15.81 10.04 -1.45
C PHE A 303 -16.63 8.77 -1.75
N SER A 304 -17.17 8.67 -2.95
CA SER A 304 -17.50 7.36 -3.50
C SER A 304 -16.15 6.71 -3.85
N PHE A 305 -15.68 5.84 -2.98
CA PHE A 305 -14.47 5.04 -3.18
C PHE A 305 -14.74 3.80 -4.05
N GLY A 306 -15.84 3.78 -4.79
CA GLY A 306 -16.13 2.75 -5.76
C GLY A 306 -15.18 2.84 -6.96
N VAL A 307 -14.85 1.71 -7.55
CA VAL A 307 -14.22 1.67 -8.87
C VAL A 307 -15.27 1.77 -9.95
N ASP A 308 -14.96 2.50 -11.02
CA ASP A 308 -15.82 2.60 -12.20
C ASP A 308 -15.92 1.23 -12.92
N ASP A 309 -16.96 1.02 -13.69
CA ASP A 309 -17.24 -0.25 -14.37
C ASP A 309 -16.06 -0.73 -15.25
N ASP A 310 -15.39 0.18 -15.96
CA ASP A 310 -14.24 -0.14 -16.80
C ASP A 310 -13.01 -0.60 -15.98
N VAL A 311 -12.78 -0.03 -14.80
CA VAL A 311 -11.76 -0.48 -13.85
C VAL A 311 -12.13 -1.85 -13.29
N LEU A 312 -13.39 -2.03 -12.90
CA LEU A 312 -13.92 -3.28 -12.39
C LEU A 312 -13.75 -4.43 -13.42
N GLU A 313 -14.08 -4.19 -14.68
CA GLU A 313 -13.94 -5.18 -15.76
C GLU A 313 -12.46 -5.56 -15.98
N GLU A 314 -11.56 -4.57 -16.03
CA GLU A 314 -10.11 -4.83 -16.20
C GLU A 314 -9.52 -5.59 -15.01
N LEU A 315 -9.89 -5.23 -13.78
CA LEU A 315 -9.41 -5.94 -12.58
C LEU A 315 -9.94 -7.39 -12.55
N LYS A 316 -11.21 -7.62 -12.87
CA LYS A 316 -11.78 -8.97 -13.01
C LYS A 316 -11.09 -9.80 -14.09
N TYR A 317 -10.82 -9.20 -15.25
CA TYR A 317 -10.10 -9.87 -16.33
C TYR A 317 -8.70 -10.32 -15.87
N ARG A 318 -7.93 -9.41 -15.25
CA ARG A 318 -6.59 -9.73 -14.74
C ARG A 318 -6.64 -10.77 -13.62
N ARG A 319 -7.62 -10.70 -12.73
CA ARG A 319 -7.82 -11.70 -11.67
C ARG A 319 -8.04 -13.09 -12.25
N ASN A 320 -8.95 -13.21 -13.20
CA ASN A 320 -9.22 -14.48 -13.87
C ASN A 320 -7.99 -15.03 -14.58
N TYR A 321 -7.19 -14.16 -15.22
CA TYR A 321 -5.93 -14.57 -15.86
C TYR A 321 -4.95 -15.16 -14.85
N MET A 322 -4.77 -14.52 -13.70
CA MET A 322 -3.89 -15.02 -12.61
C MET A 322 -4.36 -16.37 -12.07
N ASP A 323 -5.67 -16.54 -11.85
CA ASP A 323 -6.24 -17.78 -11.31
C ASP A 323 -6.09 -18.97 -12.27
N VAL A 324 -6.15 -18.74 -13.58
CA VAL A 324 -5.91 -19.77 -14.62
C VAL A 324 -4.44 -20.17 -14.68
N ASN A 325 -3.52 -19.22 -14.57
CA ASN A 325 -2.07 -19.49 -14.74
C ASN A 325 -1.38 -19.96 -13.44
N ARG A 326 -2.05 -19.94 -12.29
CA ARG A 326 -1.57 -20.49 -11.01
C ARG A 326 -1.99 -21.97 -10.79
N ARG A 327 -2.83 -22.53 -11.66
CA ARG A 327 -3.23 -23.95 -11.66
C ARG A 327 -2.30 -24.79 -12.53
#